data_53067b94d590109de8c814444d36de03
#
_entry.id   53067b94d590109de8c814444d36de03
#
_cell.length_a   1.000
_cell.length_b   1.000
_cell.length_c   1.000
_cell.angle_alpha   90.00
_cell.angle_beta   90.00
_cell.angle_gamma   90.00
#
_symmetry.space_group_name_H-M   'P 1'
#
loop_
_entity.id
_entity.type
_entity.pdbx_description
1 polymer ?
#
loop_
_entity_poly.entity_id
_entity_poly.type
_entity_poly.pdbx_seq_one_letter_code
_entity_poly.pdbx_strand_id
1 'polypeptide(L)'
;MSPFAAVAVKAIGAAGVAALLSVGVVSAATPTPSPSKPTAAGTQQPSADRHADRRAIRRAVIEAEADVLSIKPEELVKDLKAGQKVSDLAKAKGLTKEQFAARLVANLKPRLDALVDHKVITRAEADRVIDWIQKGHVPFWDGLRHRK
;
A
#
# COMPACT_ATOMS: atom_id res chain seq x y z
N MET A 1 -3.42 26.02 29.76
CA MET A 1 -4.66 25.45 30.30
C MET A 1 -5.39 24.78 29.16
N SER A 2 -5.26 23.46 29.05
CA SER A 2 -5.91 22.65 28.02
C SER A 2 -7.13 21.97 28.61
N PRO A 3 -8.26 21.86 27.90
CA PRO A 3 -9.23 20.83 28.19
C PRO A 3 -9.15 19.71 27.17
N PHE A 4 -8.81 18.54 27.66
CA PHE A 4 -9.00 17.28 26.99
C PHE A 4 -10.49 17.01 26.81
N ALA A 5 -10.91 16.74 25.57
CA ALA A 5 -12.21 16.16 25.31
C ALA A 5 -12.05 14.65 25.04
N ALA A 6 -12.44 13.87 26.02
CA ALA A 6 -12.60 12.44 25.91
C ALA A 6 -13.83 12.14 25.03
N VAL A 7 -13.67 11.32 23.99
CA VAL A 7 -14.78 10.75 23.24
C VAL A 7 -14.86 9.26 23.55
N ALA A 8 -16.00 8.90 24.12
CA ALA A 8 -16.34 7.57 24.60
C ALA A 8 -16.55 6.58 23.45
N VAL A 9 -15.99 5.40 23.66
CA VAL A 9 -16.27 4.15 22.93
C VAL A 9 -17.68 3.69 23.30
N LYS A 10 -18.51 3.45 22.31
CA LYS A 10 -19.79 2.75 22.49
C LYS A 10 -19.75 1.42 21.75
N ALA A 11 -19.56 0.35 22.49
CA ALA A 11 -19.73 -1.04 22.06
C ALA A 11 -21.20 -1.41 22.09
N ILE A 12 -21.70 -2.04 21.04
CA ILE A 12 -22.94 -2.84 20.97
C ILE A 12 -22.64 -3.90 19.91
N GLY A 13 -22.64 -5.18 20.09
CA GLY A 13 -23.48 -6.06 20.88
C GLY A 13 -24.32 -6.94 19.96
N ALA A 14 -24.27 -8.26 20.22
CA ALA A 14 -25.23 -9.33 19.90
C ALA A 14 -25.15 -9.99 18.51
N ALA A 15 -24.70 -11.25 18.42
CA ALA A 15 -25.42 -12.50 18.65
C ALA A 15 -26.43 -12.84 17.53
N GLY A 16 -26.15 -13.93 16.81
CA GLY A 16 -27.07 -14.60 15.88
C GLY A 16 -26.58 -16.02 15.60
N VAL A 17 -26.96 -16.96 16.47
CA VAL A 17 -26.82 -18.40 16.28
C VAL A 17 -27.97 -18.88 15.38
N ALA A 18 -27.70 -19.57 14.30
CA ALA A 18 -28.67 -20.43 13.64
C ALA A 18 -27.99 -21.71 13.18
N ALA A 19 -28.18 -22.74 13.97
CA ALA A 19 -27.92 -24.12 13.64
C ALA A 19 -29.06 -24.64 12.76
N LEU A 20 -28.73 -25.25 11.63
CA LEU A 20 -29.61 -26.15 10.92
C LEU A 20 -28.87 -27.44 10.62
N LEU A 21 -29.23 -28.43 11.43
CA LEU A 21 -28.98 -29.85 11.18
C LEU A 21 -29.87 -30.32 10.02
N SER A 22 -29.28 -30.83 8.96
CA SER A 22 -29.99 -31.71 8.04
C SER A 22 -29.20 -33.01 7.86
N VAL A 23 -29.74 -34.05 8.39
CA VAL A 23 -29.34 -35.44 8.25
C VAL A 23 -29.90 -35.92 6.90
N GLY A 24 -29.06 -36.40 6.01
CA GLY A 24 -29.44 -37.04 4.74
C GLY A 24 -28.49 -38.17 4.41
N VAL A 25 -29.07 -39.34 4.29
CA VAL A 25 -28.55 -40.71 4.32
C VAL A 25 -27.87 -41.14 3.03
N VAL A 26 -26.74 -41.81 3.16
CA VAL A 26 -26.18 -42.98 2.43
C VAL A 26 -26.37 -43.11 0.91
N SER A 27 -25.26 -43.20 0.21
CA SER A 27 -25.00 -44.25 -0.77
C SER A 27 -23.51 -44.45 -0.98
N ALA A 28 -23.08 -45.66 -0.80
CA ALA A 28 -21.75 -46.15 -1.00
C ALA A 28 -21.43 -46.23 -2.48
N ALA A 29 -20.37 -45.53 -2.88
CA ALA A 29 -19.60 -45.88 -4.08
C ALA A 29 -18.17 -45.45 -3.84
N THR A 30 -17.32 -46.41 -3.67
CA THR A 30 -15.87 -46.25 -3.65
C THR A 30 -15.39 -45.83 -5.03
N PRO A 31 -14.70 -44.67 -5.13
CA PRO A 31 -13.68 -44.50 -6.14
C PRO A 31 -12.32 -44.28 -5.50
N THR A 32 -11.40 -45.04 -5.97
CA THR A 32 -9.95 -44.99 -5.86
C THR A 32 -9.40 -43.58 -5.63
N PRO A 33 -8.53 -43.33 -4.62
CA PRO A 33 -7.85 -42.05 -4.47
C PRO A 33 -6.79 -41.90 -5.55
N SER A 34 -7.07 -41.11 -6.57
CA SER A 34 -6.02 -40.48 -7.37
C SER A 34 -5.31 -39.45 -6.51
N PRO A 35 -3.97 -39.40 -6.53
CA PRO A 35 -3.23 -38.38 -5.81
C PRO A 35 -3.45 -37.03 -6.49
N SER A 36 -4.39 -36.27 -5.97
CA SER A 36 -4.57 -34.87 -6.34
C SER A 36 -3.36 -34.09 -5.83
N LYS A 37 -2.50 -33.71 -6.77
CA LYS A 37 -1.46 -32.71 -6.64
C LYS A 37 -2.04 -31.52 -5.86
N PRO A 38 -1.41 -31.01 -4.79
CA PRO A 38 -1.88 -29.80 -4.14
C PRO A 38 -1.71 -28.64 -5.11
N THR A 39 -2.79 -28.24 -5.74
CA THR A 39 -2.87 -26.98 -6.45
C THR A 39 -2.76 -25.91 -5.38
N ALA A 40 -1.58 -25.29 -5.26
CA ALA A 40 -1.41 -24.07 -4.52
C ALA A 40 -2.45 -23.08 -5.05
N ALA A 41 -3.49 -22.85 -4.28
CA ALA A 41 -4.47 -21.80 -4.53
C ALA A 41 -3.72 -20.47 -4.35
N GLY A 42 -2.97 -20.08 -5.37
CA GLY A 42 -2.52 -18.72 -5.55
C GLY A 42 -3.78 -17.89 -5.73
N THR A 43 -4.17 -17.18 -4.69
CA THR A 43 -5.20 -16.17 -4.74
C THR A 43 -4.79 -15.15 -5.79
N GLN A 44 -5.21 -15.38 -7.03
CA GLN A 44 -5.05 -14.40 -8.11
C GLN A 44 -6.00 -13.26 -7.79
N GLN A 45 -5.46 -12.25 -7.14
CA GLN A 45 -6.14 -10.99 -6.91
C GLN A 45 -6.58 -10.42 -8.25
N PRO A 46 -7.86 -10.07 -8.45
CA PRO A 46 -8.36 -9.54 -9.71
C PRO A 46 -7.50 -8.36 -10.18
N SER A 47 -7.34 -8.21 -11.48
CA SER A 47 -6.47 -7.16 -12.05
C SER A 47 -6.91 -5.75 -11.65
N ALA A 48 -8.20 -5.55 -11.35
CA ALA A 48 -8.77 -4.30 -10.86
C ALA A 48 -8.20 -3.90 -9.50
N ASP A 49 -8.04 -4.85 -8.56
CA ASP A 49 -7.49 -4.59 -7.22
C ASP A 49 -6.03 -4.16 -7.31
N ARG A 50 -5.22 -4.84 -8.14
CA ARG A 50 -3.82 -4.44 -8.36
C ARG A 50 -3.66 -3.03 -8.91
N HIS A 51 -4.60 -2.52 -9.68
CA HIS A 51 -4.58 -1.14 -10.16
C HIS A 51 -4.94 -0.14 -9.05
N ALA A 52 -5.86 -0.49 -8.16
CA ALA A 52 -6.21 0.30 -6.99
C ALA A 52 -5.02 0.37 -6.02
N ASP A 53 -4.39 -0.76 -5.72
CA ASP A 53 -3.22 -0.87 -4.85
C ASP A 53 -2.06 0.01 -5.35
N ARG A 54 -1.74 -0.08 -6.64
CA ARG A 54 -0.70 0.75 -7.26
C ARG A 54 -1.01 2.25 -7.19
N ARG A 55 -2.29 2.64 -7.34
CA ARG A 55 -2.69 4.05 -7.20
C ARG A 55 -2.53 4.52 -5.76
N ALA A 56 -2.92 3.69 -4.78
CA ALA A 56 -2.79 4.00 -3.36
C ALA A 56 -1.31 4.17 -2.97
N ILE A 57 -0.45 3.22 -3.36
CA ILE A 57 0.99 3.30 -3.15
C ILE A 57 1.57 4.58 -3.80
N ARG A 58 1.22 4.83 -5.07
CA ARG A 58 1.71 6.01 -5.80
C ARG A 58 1.32 7.31 -5.12
N ARG A 59 0.08 7.40 -4.61
CA ARG A 59 -0.40 8.56 -3.87
C ARG A 59 0.39 8.76 -2.59
N ALA A 60 0.57 7.71 -1.79
CA ALA A 60 1.36 7.75 -0.57
C ALA A 60 2.82 8.18 -0.83
N VAL A 61 3.42 7.72 -1.93
CA VAL A 61 4.76 8.15 -2.36
C VAL A 61 4.80 9.64 -2.69
N ILE A 62 3.87 10.13 -3.51
CA ILE A 62 3.80 11.56 -3.89
C ILE A 62 3.62 12.44 -2.65
N GLU A 63 2.75 12.05 -1.72
CA GLU A 63 2.53 12.79 -0.47
C GLU A 63 3.81 12.80 0.39
N ALA A 64 4.50 11.66 0.50
CA ALA A 64 5.74 11.58 1.27
C ALA A 64 6.90 12.37 0.62
N GLU A 65 7.02 12.37 -0.71
CA GLU A 65 8.00 13.18 -1.44
C GLU A 65 7.73 14.67 -1.28
N ALA A 66 6.45 15.08 -1.36
CA ALA A 66 6.04 16.45 -1.15
C ALA A 66 6.38 16.96 0.25
N ASP A 67 6.18 16.13 1.28
CA ASP A 67 6.57 16.45 2.65
C ASP A 67 8.09 16.64 2.80
N VAL A 68 8.89 15.76 2.19
CA VAL A 68 10.37 15.89 2.21
C VAL A 68 10.80 17.18 1.54
N LEU A 69 10.12 17.59 0.47
CA LEU A 69 10.40 18.83 -0.26
C LEU A 69 9.74 20.06 0.37
N SER A 70 8.88 19.89 1.38
CA SER A 70 8.10 20.96 2.01
C SER A 70 7.27 21.77 0.99
N ILE A 71 6.62 21.05 0.07
CA ILE A 71 5.68 21.57 -0.91
C ILE A 71 4.36 20.80 -0.84
N LYS A 72 3.32 21.29 -1.49
CA LYS A 72 2.04 20.56 -1.56
C LYS A 72 2.11 19.41 -2.56
N PRO A 73 1.42 18.27 -2.31
CA PRO A 73 1.37 17.16 -3.25
C PRO A 73 0.88 17.56 -4.66
N GLU A 74 -0.06 18.50 -4.74
CA GLU A 74 -0.58 19.01 -5.99
C GLU A 74 0.47 19.81 -6.78
N GLU A 75 1.32 20.58 -6.08
CA GLU A 75 2.44 21.32 -6.67
C GLU A 75 3.47 20.36 -7.22
N LEU A 76 3.84 19.32 -6.43
CA LEU A 76 4.75 18.29 -6.90
C LEU A 76 4.22 17.61 -8.16
N VAL A 77 2.94 17.24 -8.20
CA VAL A 77 2.32 16.62 -9.38
C VAL A 77 2.34 17.57 -10.58
N LYS A 78 2.10 18.87 -10.37
CA LYS A 78 2.16 19.90 -11.41
C LYS A 78 3.57 20.03 -11.97
N ASP A 79 4.57 20.10 -11.11
CA ASP A 79 5.98 20.23 -11.48
C ASP A 79 6.45 18.99 -12.25
N LEU A 80 6.09 17.79 -11.79
CA LEU A 80 6.39 16.56 -12.50
C LEU A 80 5.73 16.50 -13.89
N LYS A 81 4.49 16.98 -14.03
CA LYS A 81 3.81 17.08 -15.32
C LYS A 81 4.43 18.14 -16.24
N ALA A 82 4.99 19.21 -15.67
CA ALA A 82 5.76 20.21 -16.38
C ALA A 82 7.15 19.74 -16.82
N GLY A 83 7.52 18.49 -16.46
CA GLY A 83 8.81 17.89 -16.82
C GLY A 83 9.91 18.13 -15.79
N GLN A 84 9.59 18.72 -14.65
CA GLN A 84 10.56 18.86 -13.57
C GLN A 84 10.87 17.49 -12.95
N LYS A 85 12.03 17.38 -12.33
CA LYS A 85 12.51 16.16 -11.70
C LYS A 85 12.57 16.35 -10.20
N VAL A 86 12.27 15.28 -9.45
CA VAL A 86 12.46 15.29 -7.99
C VAL A 86 13.91 15.59 -7.62
N SER A 87 14.87 15.13 -8.45
CA SER A 87 16.30 15.43 -8.26
C SER A 87 16.62 16.93 -8.27
N ASP A 88 15.96 17.71 -9.11
CA ASP A 88 16.21 19.15 -9.21
C ASP A 88 15.57 19.88 -8.02
N LEU A 89 14.38 19.47 -7.62
CA LEU A 89 13.70 19.99 -6.42
C LEU A 89 14.48 19.65 -5.15
N ALA A 90 15.01 18.44 -5.04
CA ALA A 90 15.82 18.01 -3.90
C ALA A 90 17.13 18.82 -3.81
N LYS A 91 17.81 19.03 -4.96
CA LYS A 91 19.02 19.88 -5.02
C LYS A 91 18.74 21.32 -4.61
N ALA A 92 17.62 21.90 -5.03
CA ALA A 92 17.20 23.25 -4.62
C ALA A 92 17.00 23.35 -3.09
N LYS A 93 16.70 22.23 -2.43
CA LYS A 93 16.60 22.11 -0.95
C LYS A 93 17.91 21.70 -0.30
N GLY A 94 19.00 21.57 -1.05
CA GLY A 94 20.32 21.16 -0.54
C GLY A 94 20.37 19.69 -0.10
N LEU A 95 19.48 18.84 -0.64
CA LEU A 95 19.41 17.42 -0.28
C LEU A 95 20.17 16.58 -1.29
N THR A 96 21.01 15.67 -0.81
CA THR A 96 21.58 14.61 -1.62
C THR A 96 20.52 13.53 -1.88
N LYS A 97 20.78 12.65 -2.86
CA LYS A 97 19.86 11.54 -3.16
C LYS A 97 19.66 10.61 -1.96
N GLU A 98 20.73 10.32 -1.25
CA GLU A 98 20.73 9.45 -0.07
C GLU A 98 19.95 10.08 1.09
N GLN A 99 20.15 11.37 1.34
CA GLN A 99 19.42 12.12 2.37
C GLN A 99 17.94 12.20 2.02
N PHE A 100 17.62 12.43 0.76
CA PHE A 100 16.23 12.45 0.29
C PHE A 100 15.59 11.07 0.47
N ALA A 101 16.24 9.99 0.04
CA ALA A 101 15.75 8.63 0.16
C ALA A 101 15.51 8.24 1.63
N ALA A 102 16.43 8.58 2.53
CA ALA A 102 16.27 8.31 3.97
C ALA A 102 15.05 9.03 4.57
N ARG A 103 14.87 10.31 4.25
CA ARG A 103 13.70 11.08 4.68
C ARG A 103 12.40 10.58 4.06
N LEU A 104 12.44 10.20 2.78
CA LEU A 104 11.32 9.62 2.08
C LEU A 104 10.86 8.32 2.74
N VAL A 105 11.78 7.41 3.05
CA VAL A 105 11.45 6.17 3.76
C VAL A 105 10.82 6.46 5.12
N ALA A 106 11.36 7.40 5.90
CA ALA A 106 10.83 7.78 7.20
C ALA A 106 9.37 8.30 7.12
N ASN A 107 9.07 9.13 6.12
CA ASN A 107 7.72 9.69 5.92
C ASN A 107 6.76 8.70 5.25
N LEU A 108 7.27 7.81 4.39
CA LEU A 108 6.46 6.87 3.62
C LEU A 108 6.02 5.66 4.46
N LYS A 109 6.90 5.18 5.36
CA LYS A 109 6.63 3.99 6.17
C LYS A 109 5.29 4.05 6.92
N PRO A 110 4.97 5.08 7.71
CA PRO A 110 3.69 5.14 8.42
C PRO A 110 2.48 5.18 7.47
N ARG A 111 2.63 5.77 6.28
CA ARG A 111 1.57 5.80 5.26
C ARG A 111 1.32 4.42 4.66
N LEU A 112 2.38 3.67 4.37
CA LEU A 112 2.26 2.30 3.88
C LEU A 112 1.70 1.37 4.96
N ASP A 113 2.12 1.54 6.22
CA ASP A 113 1.58 0.77 7.35
C ASP A 113 0.06 1.00 7.48
N ALA A 114 -0.43 2.24 7.35
CA ALA A 114 -1.85 2.54 7.33
C ALA A 114 -2.59 1.86 6.16
N LEU A 115 -1.99 1.80 4.97
CA LEU A 115 -2.58 1.09 3.82
C LEU A 115 -2.65 -0.43 4.05
N VAL A 116 -1.68 -1.00 4.76
CA VAL A 116 -1.69 -2.41 5.17
C VAL A 116 -2.80 -2.67 6.20
N ASP A 117 -2.94 -1.80 7.20
CA ASP A 117 -3.96 -1.90 8.25
C ASP A 117 -5.38 -1.83 7.66
N HIS A 118 -5.57 -0.99 6.65
CA HIS A 118 -6.81 -0.89 5.88
C HIS A 118 -6.99 -1.98 4.82
N LYS A 119 -6.05 -2.94 4.73
CA LYS A 119 -6.06 -4.05 3.75
C LYS A 119 -6.11 -3.58 2.28
N VAL A 120 -5.64 -2.39 2.00
CA VAL A 120 -5.50 -1.84 0.64
C VAL A 120 -4.31 -2.48 -0.05
N ILE A 121 -3.21 -2.71 0.70
CA ILE A 121 -2.01 -3.38 0.20
C ILE A 121 -1.58 -4.47 1.18
N THR A 122 -0.76 -5.39 0.72
CA THR A 122 -0.14 -6.40 1.57
C THR A 122 1.13 -5.87 2.24
N ARG A 123 1.52 -6.46 3.39
CA ARG A 123 2.80 -6.15 4.03
C ARG A 123 3.98 -6.34 3.10
N ALA A 124 3.96 -7.43 2.31
CA ALA A 124 5.02 -7.72 1.35
C ALA A 124 5.15 -6.65 0.25
N GLU A 125 4.06 -6.00 -0.13
CA GLU A 125 4.10 -4.87 -1.09
C GLU A 125 4.68 -3.62 -0.44
N ALA A 126 4.28 -3.30 0.79
CA ALA A 126 4.85 -2.19 1.55
C ALA A 126 6.37 -2.35 1.73
N ASP A 127 6.82 -3.52 2.16
CA ASP A 127 8.24 -3.82 2.39
C ASP A 127 9.05 -3.74 1.08
N ARG A 128 8.51 -4.22 -0.04
CA ARG A 128 9.15 -4.08 -1.36
C ARG A 128 9.36 -2.62 -1.77
N VAL A 129 8.39 -1.76 -1.52
CA VAL A 129 8.51 -0.33 -1.86
C VAL A 129 9.63 0.31 -1.04
N ILE A 130 9.67 0.04 0.26
CA ILE A 130 10.72 0.55 1.15
C ILE A 130 12.10 0.04 0.72
N ASP A 131 12.25 -1.27 0.54
CA ASP A 131 13.50 -1.91 0.11
C ASP A 131 14.01 -1.35 -1.25
N TRP A 132 13.08 -1.12 -2.19
CA TRP A 132 13.41 -0.54 -3.49
C TRP A 132 13.98 0.88 -3.37
N ILE A 133 13.38 1.72 -2.51
CA ILE A 133 13.87 3.08 -2.24
C ILE A 133 15.23 3.04 -1.53
N GLN A 134 15.41 2.16 -0.54
CA GLN A 134 16.67 1.98 0.18
C GLN A 134 17.82 1.54 -0.73
N LYS A 135 17.51 0.79 -1.79
CA LYS A 135 18.47 0.43 -2.85
C LYS A 135 18.79 1.58 -3.81
N GLY A 136 18.35 2.79 -3.52
CA GLY A 136 18.64 3.99 -4.29
C GLY A 136 17.70 4.26 -5.47
N HIS A 137 16.59 3.52 -5.56
CA HIS A 137 15.56 3.74 -6.58
C HIS A 137 14.50 4.73 -6.08
N VAL A 138 14.84 6.01 -6.06
CA VAL A 138 13.87 7.05 -5.66
C VAL A 138 12.85 7.24 -6.78
N PRO A 139 11.53 7.12 -6.46
CA PRO A 139 10.49 7.38 -7.45
C PRO A 139 10.60 8.79 -8.01
N PHE A 140 10.24 8.96 -9.27
CA PHE A 140 10.24 10.26 -9.99
C PHE A 140 11.56 11.05 -9.94
N TRP A 141 12.66 10.45 -9.46
CA TRP A 141 13.97 11.12 -9.35
C TRP A 141 14.41 11.75 -10.67
N ASP A 142 14.20 11.04 -11.79
CA ASP A 142 14.51 11.49 -13.14
C ASP A 142 13.28 12.08 -13.88
N GLY A 143 12.21 12.42 -13.13
CA GLY A 143 10.95 12.91 -13.65
C GLY A 143 9.98 11.80 -14.08
N LEU A 144 8.86 12.19 -14.67
CA LEU A 144 7.92 11.25 -15.27
C LEU A 144 8.53 10.71 -16.56
N ARG A 145 8.76 9.39 -16.63
CA ARG A 145 9.17 8.75 -17.88
C ARG A 145 7.99 8.80 -18.86
N HIS A 146 8.04 9.74 -19.80
CA HIS A 146 7.17 9.67 -20.96
C HIS A 146 7.62 8.48 -21.81
N ARG A 147 6.82 7.41 -21.83
CA ARG A 147 6.98 6.37 -22.86
C ARG A 147 6.70 7.06 -24.22
N LYS A 148 7.75 7.23 -25.01
CA LYS A 148 7.62 7.52 -26.44
C LYS A 148 7.01 6.32 -27.15
#